data_a52ad913eea9e36835fb2ec0b431ba67
#
_entry.id   a52ad913eea9e36835fb2ec0b431ba67
#
_cell.length_a   1.000
_cell.length_b   1.000
_cell.length_c   1.000
_cell.angle_alpha   90.00
_cell.angle_beta   90.00
_cell.angle_gamma   90.00
#
_symmetry.space_group_name_H-M   'P 1'
#
loop_
_entity.id
_entity.type
_entity.pdbx_description
1 polymer ?
#
loop_
_entity_poly.entity_id
_entity_poly.type
_entity_poly.pdbx_seq_one_letter_code
_entity_poly.pdbx_strand_id
1 'polypeptide(L)'
;TMNEFKYNIGYALSGGFIKGFAHLGIMQALHEHGIRPEILSGVSAGALAAVFYADGKEPYHIVELFEHHSFKELTTFSINKQGLLKLDSFIDFLNSNLESKTIEELKIPTIITATDLDHGRIVSFKKGKIAERLAASCCMPILFAPIRINNTYYVDGGILMNLPVSPIRKECEKVIALNVDPLVADEYSKNVVSIALRAYHFIFQANTLPQKGIADLLIESYLSLIHI
;
A
#
# COMPACT_ATOMS: atom_id res chain seq x y z
N THR A 1 16.87 27.48 16.41
CA THR A 1 17.14 26.73 15.17
C THR A 1 15.79 26.28 14.62
N MET A 2 15.34 26.90 13.50
CA MET A 2 14.15 26.45 12.81
C MET A 2 14.42 25.01 12.31
N ASN A 3 13.53 24.06 12.63
CA ASN A 3 13.64 22.70 12.12
C ASN A 3 13.57 22.79 10.57
N GLU A 4 14.58 22.30 9.90
CA GLU A 4 14.67 22.29 8.42
C GLU A 4 13.61 21.39 7.81
N PHE A 5 13.08 20.44 8.59
CA PHE A 5 12.09 19.46 8.21
C PHE A 5 10.72 19.74 8.83
N LYS A 6 9.68 19.45 8.06
CA LYS A 6 8.28 19.61 8.49
C LYS A 6 7.84 18.53 9.48
N TYR A 7 8.40 17.32 9.36
CA TYR A 7 8.08 16.16 10.18
C TYR A 7 9.35 15.54 10.74
N ASN A 8 9.30 15.05 11.98
CA ASN A 8 10.44 14.35 12.58
C ASN A 8 10.54 12.92 12.03
N ILE A 9 9.42 12.17 12.01
CA ILE A 9 9.40 10.76 11.57
C ILE A 9 8.31 10.57 10.52
N GLY A 10 8.70 9.99 9.37
CA GLY A 10 7.79 9.49 8.36
C GLY A 10 7.91 7.98 8.20
N TYR A 11 6.81 7.29 7.92
CA TYR A 11 6.81 5.88 7.54
C TYR A 11 6.50 5.73 6.06
N ALA A 12 7.29 4.89 5.37
CA ALA A 12 7.04 4.44 4.01
C ALA A 12 6.73 2.92 4.02
N LEU A 13 5.52 2.56 3.60
CA LEU A 13 5.00 1.19 3.68
C LEU A 13 4.89 0.58 2.28
N SER A 14 5.58 -0.55 2.07
CA SER A 14 5.60 -1.25 0.78
C SER A 14 4.26 -1.92 0.46
N GLY A 15 4.04 -2.19 -0.83
CA GLY A 15 3.10 -3.22 -1.25
C GLY A 15 3.55 -4.60 -0.76
N GLY A 16 2.67 -5.58 -0.82
CA GLY A 16 2.99 -6.94 -0.34
C GLY A 16 1.81 -7.88 -0.31
N PHE A 17 0.70 -7.50 -0.92
CA PHE A 17 -0.52 -8.31 -0.95
C PHE A 17 -0.93 -8.76 0.47
N ILE A 18 -1.15 -10.07 0.71
CA ILE A 18 -1.55 -10.60 2.02
C ILE A 18 -0.47 -10.38 3.10
N LYS A 19 0.82 -10.29 2.71
CA LYS A 19 1.92 -9.96 3.63
C LYS A 19 1.80 -8.55 4.24
N GLY A 20 0.91 -7.71 3.70
CA GLY A 20 0.62 -6.39 4.21
C GLY A 20 0.24 -6.34 5.70
N PHE A 21 -0.31 -7.43 6.25
CA PHE A 21 -0.57 -7.54 7.69
C PHE A 21 0.68 -7.43 8.55
N ALA A 22 1.86 -7.77 8.02
CA ALA A 22 3.13 -7.60 8.73
C ALA A 22 3.44 -6.12 9.04
N HIS A 23 2.97 -5.17 8.23
CA HIS A 23 3.08 -3.75 8.55
C HIS A 23 2.46 -3.42 9.91
N LEU A 24 1.31 -3.99 10.21
CA LEU A 24 0.58 -3.74 11.44
C LEU A 24 1.35 -4.24 12.66
N GLY A 25 1.96 -5.43 12.58
CA GLY A 25 2.82 -5.97 13.63
C GLY A 25 4.07 -5.12 13.86
N ILE A 26 4.74 -4.67 12.79
CA ILE A 26 5.90 -3.77 12.89
C ILE A 26 5.49 -2.42 13.49
N MET A 27 4.39 -1.85 13.04
CA MET A 27 3.88 -0.57 13.56
C MET A 27 3.49 -0.69 15.03
N GLN A 28 2.89 -1.80 15.45
CA GLN A 28 2.58 -2.07 16.85
C GLN A 28 3.85 -2.08 17.70
N ALA A 29 4.89 -2.81 17.27
CA ALA A 29 6.16 -2.87 17.97
C ALA A 29 6.83 -1.48 18.08
N LEU A 30 6.82 -0.69 17.02
CA LEU A 30 7.33 0.69 17.04
C LEU A 30 6.54 1.57 18.01
N HIS A 31 5.21 1.43 18.06
CA HIS A 31 4.35 2.14 19.01
C HIS A 31 4.68 1.84 20.47
N GLU A 32 4.91 0.58 20.79
CA GLU A 32 5.28 0.16 22.16
C GLU A 32 6.59 0.77 22.61
N HIS A 33 7.45 1.16 21.68
CA HIS A 33 8.70 1.88 21.93
C HIS A 33 8.57 3.42 21.77
N GLY A 34 7.35 3.93 21.65
CA GLY A 34 7.09 5.37 21.54
C GLY A 34 7.46 5.99 20.19
N ILE A 35 7.75 5.16 19.18
CA ILE A 35 8.09 5.62 17.83
C ILE A 35 6.80 5.67 16.99
N ARG A 36 6.38 6.89 16.61
CA ARG A 36 5.14 7.12 15.87
C ARG A 36 5.38 8.02 14.65
N PRO A 37 4.71 7.77 13.54
CA PRO A 37 4.87 8.60 12.35
C PRO A 37 4.06 9.89 12.45
N GLU A 38 4.61 10.96 11.90
CA GLU A 38 3.93 12.24 11.70
C GLU A 38 3.41 12.40 10.27
N ILE A 39 3.90 11.57 9.35
CA ILE A 39 3.42 11.43 7.98
C ILE A 39 3.57 9.98 7.52
N LEU A 40 2.67 9.54 6.66
CA LEU A 40 2.67 8.19 6.09
C LEU A 40 2.70 8.25 4.56
N SER A 41 3.42 7.32 3.96
CA SER A 41 3.41 7.08 2.52
C SER A 41 3.26 5.58 2.28
N GLY A 42 2.29 5.17 1.51
CA GLY A 42 2.02 3.76 1.28
C GLY A 42 1.62 3.45 -0.15
N VAL A 43 1.79 2.18 -0.53
CA VAL A 43 1.36 1.63 -1.81
C VAL A 43 0.67 0.29 -1.57
N SER A 44 -0.43 0.03 -2.29
CA SER A 44 -1.17 -1.24 -2.22
C SER A 44 -1.51 -1.61 -0.77
N ALA A 45 -1.15 -2.79 -0.29
CA ALA A 45 -1.36 -3.21 1.09
C ALA A 45 -0.76 -2.25 2.13
N GLY A 46 0.39 -1.62 1.83
CA GLY A 46 0.98 -0.60 2.67
C GLY A 46 0.16 0.69 2.72
N ALA A 47 -0.47 1.09 1.62
CA ALA A 47 -1.40 2.21 1.61
C ALA A 47 -2.65 1.93 2.46
N LEU A 48 -3.14 0.69 2.41
CA LEU A 48 -4.28 0.26 3.22
C LEU A 48 -3.97 0.36 4.72
N ALA A 49 -2.83 -0.20 5.15
CA ALA A 49 -2.38 -0.11 6.54
C ALA A 49 -2.18 1.37 6.96
N ALA A 50 -1.53 2.18 6.13
CA ALA A 50 -1.29 3.60 6.39
C ALA A 50 -2.59 4.39 6.57
N VAL A 51 -3.58 4.19 5.69
CA VAL A 51 -4.85 4.92 5.73
C VAL A 51 -5.67 4.54 6.96
N PHE A 52 -5.86 3.26 7.27
CA PHE A 52 -6.60 2.86 8.46
C PHE A 52 -5.95 3.36 9.75
N TYR A 53 -4.62 3.35 9.80
CA TYR A 53 -3.88 3.92 10.91
C TYR A 53 -4.06 5.45 11.01
N ALA A 54 -3.93 6.16 9.89
CA ALA A 54 -4.10 7.60 9.82
C ALA A 54 -5.55 8.05 10.11
N ASP A 55 -6.53 7.18 9.86
CA ASP A 55 -7.93 7.38 10.24
C ASP A 55 -8.18 7.28 11.76
N GLY A 56 -7.17 6.81 12.52
CA GLY A 56 -7.17 6.76 13.98
C GLY A 56 -7.34 5.37 14.58
N LYS A 57 -7.20 4.32 13.78
CA LYS A 57 -7.24 2.95 14.29
C LYS A 57 -5.84 2.49 14.71
N GLU A 58 -5.74 1.90 15.89
CA GLU A 58 -4.49 1.25 16.33
C GLU A 58 -4.24 -0.02 15.49
N PRO A 59 -2.96 -0.41 15.24
CA PRO A 59 -2.62 -1.54 14.38
C PRO A 59 -3.35 -2.84 14.73
N TYR A 60 -3.51 -3.13 16.01
CA TYR A 60 -4.25 -4.28 16.52
C TYR A 60 -5.72 -4.30 16.05
N HIS A 61 -6.42 -3.17 16.15
CA HIS A 61 -7.83 -3.08 15.71
C HIS A 61 -7.97 -3.22 14.18
N ILE A 62 -6.94 -2.82 13.42
CA ILE A 62 -6.95 -3.01 11.97
C ILE A 62 -6.87 -4.51 11.64
N VAL A 63 -6.04 -5.28 12.35
CA VAL A 63 -5.97 -6.75 12.19
C VAL A 63 -7.34 -7.37 12.45
N GLU A 64 -7.97 -7.06 13.58
CA GLU A 64 -9.30 -7.58 13.93
C GLU A 64 -10.34 -7.29 12.84
N LEU A 65 -10.34 -6.06 12.30
CA LEU A 65 -11.26 -5.67 11.24
C LEU A 65 -11.14 -6.58 10.01
N PHE A 66 -9.91 -6.91 9.60
CA PHE A 66 -9.68 -7.74 8.42
C PHE A 66 -9.81 -9.25 8.70
N GLU A 67 -9.64 -9.72 9.94
CA GLU A 67 -9.90 -11.12 10.31
C GLU A 67 -11.36 -11.52 10.14
N HIS A 68 -12.29 -10.57 10.30
CA HIS A 68 -13.74 -10.80 10.12
C HIS A 68 -14.21 -10.72 8.67
N HIS A 69 -13.32 -10.34 7.74
CA HIS A 69 -13.64 -10.21 6.31
C HIS A 69 -12.69 -11.04 5.47
N SER A 70 -13.20 -12.06 4.77
CA SER A 70 -12.37 -12.79 3.83
C SER A 70 -12.03 -11.94 2.61
N PHE A 71 -10.84 -12.11 2.05
CA PHE A 71 -10.43 -11.46 0.80
C PHE A 71 -11.45 -11.70 -0.34
N LYS A 72 -12.11 -12.87 -0.34
CA LYS A 72 -13.17 -13.21 -1.31
C LYS A 72 -14.42 -12.34 -1.15
N GLU A 73 -14.74 -11.90 0.05
CA GLU A 73 -15.88 -11.00 0.30
C GLU A 73 -15.56 -9.58 -0.15
N LEU A 74 -14.30 -9.16 -0.03
CA LEU A 74 -13.83 -7.85 -0.45
C LEU A 74 -13.70 -7.71 -1.98
N THR A 75 -13.56 -8.84 -2.68
CA THR A 75 -13.53 -8.89 -4.13
C THR A 75 -14.78 -9.59 -4.62
N THR A 76 -15.84 -8.86 -4.95
CA THR A 76 -17.00 -9.46 -5.59
C THR A 76 -16.58 -10.09 -6.90
N PHE A 77 -17.06 -11.32 -7.13
CA PHE A 77 -16.91 -12.05 -8.39
C PHE A 77 -17.70 -11.43 -9.56
N SER A 78 -17.84 -10.10 -9.62
CA SER A 78 -18.31 -9.46 -10.83
C SER A 78 -17.13 -9.32 -11.78
N ILE A 79 -17.08 -10.22 -12.74
CA ILE A 79 -16.09 -10.19 -13.81
C ILE A 79 -16.57 -9.17 -14.85
N ASN A 80 -15.68 -8.25 -15.26
CA ASN A 80 -15.99 -7.34 -16.34
C ASN A 80 -15.99 -8.09 -17.70
N LYS A 81 -16.37 -7.40 -18.80
CA LYS A 81 -16.40 -8.00 -20.16
C LYS A 81 -15.04 -8.53 -20.62
N GLN A 82 -13.94 -8.09 -20.03
CA GLN A 82 -12.57 -8.51 -20.32
C GLN A 82 -12.07 -9.66 -19.42
N GLY A 83 -12.91 -10.19 -18.54
CA GLY A 83 -12.54 -11.30 -17.64
C GLY A 83 -11.78 -10.90 -16.39
N LEU A 84 -11.74 -9.61 -16.03
CA LEU A 84 -11.06 -9.10 -14.85
C LEU A 84 -12.01 -8.87 -13.68
N LEU A 85 -11.54 -9.11 -12.46
CA LEU A 85 -12.29 -8.85 -11.23
C LEU A 85 -12.48 -7.34 -11.00
N LYS A 86 -13.61 -6.96 -10.40
CA LYS A 86 -13.88 -5.58 -10.00
C LYS A 86 -13.63 -5.38 -8.50
N LEU A 87 -13.30 -4.15 -8.12
CA LEU A 87 -13.05 -3.74 -6.74
C LEU A 87 -14.22 -2.95 -6.12
N ASP A 88 -15.44 -3.07 -6.68
CA ASP A 88 -16.60 -2.32 -6.18
C ASP A 88 -16.89 -2.65 -4.71
N SER A 89 -16.91 -3.93 -4.32
CA SER A 89 -17.12 -4.34 -2.93
C SER A 89 -15.99 -3.90 -2.00
N PHE A 90 -14.77 -3.83 -2.50
CA PHE A 90 -13.65 -3.29 -1.74
C PHE A 90 -13.84 -1.78 -1.48
N ILE A 91 -14.30 -1.04 -2.47
CA ILE A 91 -14.65 0.39 -2.32
C ILE A 91 -15.77 0.56 -1.29
N ASP A 92 -16.82 -0.27 -1.34
CA ASP A 92 -17.93 -0.24 -0.39
C ASP A 92 -17.46 -0.58 1.04
N PHE A 93 -16.60 -1.59 1.18
CA PHE A 93 -15.97 -1.93 2.46
C PHE A 93 -15.18 -0.76 3.04
N LEU A 94 -14.35 -0.09 2.23
CA LEU A 94 -13.58 1.08 2.67
C LEU A 94 -14.49 2.22 3.12
N ASN A 95 -15.52 2.52 2.34
CA ASN A 95 -16.49 3.56 2.67
C ASN A 95 -17.27 3.28 3.96
N SER A 96 -17.50 2.01 4.28
CA SER A 96 -18.23 1.59 5.48
C SER A 96 -17.37 1.57 6.74
N ASN A 97 -16.05 1.38 6.60
CA ASN A 97 -15.15 1.15 7.73
C ASN A 97 -14.17 2.30 8.01
N LEU A 98 -14.10 3.33 7.16
CA LEU A 98 -13.34 4.55 7.38
C LEU A 98 -14.24 5.68 7.87
N GLU A 99 -13.80 6.42 8.89
CA GLU A 99 -14.44 7.67 9.35
C GLU A 99 -14.23 8.77 8.32
N SER A 100 -12.97 8.99 7.92
CA SER A 100 -12.58 9.94 6.89
C SER A 100 -12.99 9.45 5.50
N LYS A 101 -13.45 10.35 4.66
CA LYS A 101 -13.86 10.05 3.27
C LYS A 101 -12.85 10.57 2.25
N THR A 102 -12.09 11.58 2.63
CA THR A 102 -11.03 12.15 1.81
C THR A 102 -9.66 12.05 2.51
N ILE A 103 -8.58 12.04 1.72
CA ILE A 103 -7.22 11.96 2.26
C ILE A 103 -6.92 13.15 3.18
N GLU A 104 -7.48 14.31 2.86
CA GLU A 104 -7.30 15.55 3.62
C GLU A 104 -7.95 15.51 5.02
N GLU A 105 -8.92 14.63 5.24
CA GLU A 105 -9.60 14.45 6.53
C GLU A 105 -8.85 13.52 7.49
N LEU A 106 -7.84 12.78 6.99
CA LEU A 106 -7.07 11.86 7.81
C LEU A 106 -6.33 12.59 8.93
N LYS A 107 -6.30 11.99 10.12
CA LYS A 107 -5.66 12.56 11.33
C LYS A 107 -4.14 12.70 11.20
N ILE A 108 -3.53 11.88 10.35
CA ILE A 108 -2.10 11.95 10.00
C ILE A 108 -2.00 12.16 8.49
N PRO A 109 -1.21 13.14 8.01
CA PRO A 109 -0.95 13.33 6.59
C PRO A 109 -0.50 12.01 5.94
N THR A 110 -1.19 11.63 4.86
CA THR A 110 -0.96 10.33 4.21
C THR A 110 -0.90 10.50 2.70
N ILE A 111 0.04 9.79 2.07
CA ILE A 111 0.23 9.74 0.63
C ILE A 111 -0.08 8.33 0.15
N ILE A 112 -0.96 8.23 -0.85
CA ILE A 112 -1.31 6.97 -1.51
C ILE A 112 -0.66 6.95 -2.89
N THR A 113 0.18 5.96 -3.16
CA THR A 113 0.89 5.83 -4.43
C THR A 113 0.16 4.89 -5.38
N ALA A 114 -0.06 5.32 -6.62
CA ALA A 114 -0.61 4.51 -7.70
C ALA A 114 0.17 4.74 -9.00
N THR A 115 -0.06 3.89 -9.99
CA THR A 115 0.48 4.04 -11.34
C THR A 115 -0.60 4.57 -12.28
N ASP A 116 -0.36 5.72 -12.90
CA ASP A 116 -1.14 6.26 -14.02
C ASP A 116 -0.82 5.38 -15.24
N LEU A 117 -1.77 4.53 -15.63
CA LEU A 117 -1.59 3.56 -16.69
C LEU A 117 -1.55 4.21 -18.07
N ASP A 118 -2.29 5.32 -18.26
CA ASP A 118 -2.40 6.01 -19.53
C ASP A 118 -1.11 6.76 -19.89
N HIS A 119 -0.39 7.28 -18.90
CA HIS A 119 0.81 8.10 -19.10
C HIS A 119 2.11 7.43 -18.62
N GLY A 120 2.04 6.23 -18.03
CA GLY A 120 3.23 5.48 -17.57
C GLY A 120 4.03 6.18 -16.47
N ARG A 121 3.36 6.78 -15.49
CA ARG A 121 4.01 7.55 -14.43
C ARG A 121 3.47 7.22 -13.05
N ILE A 122 4.30 7.49 -12.03
CA ILE A 122 3.90 7.42 -10.62
C ILE A 122 2.99 8.60 -10.29
N VAL A 123 1.93 8.34 -9.53
CA VAL A 123 1.09 9.36 -8.93
C VAL A 123 1.04 9.17 -7.42
N SER A 124 1.36 10.23 -6.69
CA SER A 124 1.29 10.30 -5.23
C SER A 124 0.08 11.14 -4.83
N PHE A 125 -1.03 10.49 -4.52
CA PHE A 125 -2.26 11.15 -4.11
C PHE A 125 -2.12 11.71 -2.70
N LYS A 126 -2.30 13.02 -2.58
CA LYS A 126 -2.34 13.76 -1.30
C LYS A 126 -3.74 14.29 -1.00
N LYS A 127 -4.69 14.10 -1.92
CA LYS A 127 -6.07 14.65 -1.86
C LYS A 127 -7.08 13.75 -2.54
N GLY A 128 -8.35 13.91 -2.12
CA GLY A 128 -9.52 13.33 -2.75
C GLY A 128 -10.03 12.06 -2.07
N LYS A 129 -11.05 11.42 -2.65
CA LYS A 129 -11.74 10.29 -2.02
C LYS A 129 -10.82 9.11 -1.76
N ILE A 130 -10.74 8.68 -0.51
CA ILE A 130 -9.83 7.62 -0.06
C ILE A 130 -10.12 6.30 -0.78
N ALA A 131 -11.37 5.87 -0.79
CA ALA A 131 -11.75 4.56 -1.32
C ALA A 131 -11.34 4.37 -2.79
N GLU A 132 -11.54 5.39 -3.63
CA GLU A 132 -11.14 5.35 -5.04
C GLU A 132 -9.61 5.28 -5.20
N ARG A 133 -8.84 6.04 -4.40
CA ARG A 133 -7.38 6.10 -4.47
C ARG A 133 -6.74 4.83 -3.90
N LEU A 134 -7.32 4.27 -2.84
CA LEU A 134 -6.89 2.97 -2.31
C LEU A 134 -7.18 1.84 -3.31
N ALA A 135 -8.38 1.83 -3.92
CA ALA A 135 -8.70 0.85 -4.95
C ALA A 135 -7.72 0.94 -6.12
N ALA A 136 -7.36 2.16 -6.56
CA ALA A 136 -6.37 2.38 -7.60
C ALA A 136 -4.98 1.85 -7.20
N SER A 137 -4.56 2.12 -5.96
CA SER A 137 -3.28 1.66 -5.41
C SER A 137 -3.21 0.14 -5.24
N CYS A 138 -4.35 -0.52 -5.00
CA CYS A 138 -4.46 -1.98 -4.79
C CYS A 138 -4.86 -2.74 -6.07
N CYS A 139 -5.08 -2.04 -7.18
CA CYS A 139 -5.56 -2.63 -8.43
C CYS A 139 -4.43 -3.35 -9.18
N MET A 140 -4.10 -4.57 -8.76
CA MET A 140 -3.07 -5.38 -9.40
C MET A 140 -3.50 -5.77 -10.81
N PRO A 141 -2.73 -5.40 -11.85
CA PRO A 141 -2.99 -5.85 -13.22
C PRO A 141 -3.05 -7.38 -13.32
N ILE A 142 -3.71 -7.89 -14.35
CA ILE A 142 -4.01 -9.32 -14.58
C ILE A 142 -5.16 -9.83 -13.70
N LEU A 143 -5.26 -9.39 -12.43
CA LEU A 143 -6.34 -9.80 -11.53
C LEU A 143 -7.53 -8.84 -11.59
N PHE A 144 -7.28 -7.54 -11.55
CA PHE A 144 -8.31 -6.51 -11.43
C PHE A 144 -8.40 -5.59 -12.65
N ALA A 145 -9.61 -5.12 -12.92
CA ALA A 145 -9.84 -4.09 -13.91
C ALA A 145 -9.27 -2.74 -13.43
N PRO A 146 -8.57 -1.97 -14.28
CA PRO A 146 -8.05 -0.66 -13.91
C PRO A 146 -9.13 0.28 -13.35
N ILE A 147 -8.78 1.06 -12.35
CA ILE A 147 -9.69 2.03 -11.72
C ILE A 147 -9.61 3.35 -12.47
N ARG A 148 -10.78 3.87 -12.88
CA ARG A 148 -10.87 5.16 -13.57
C ARG A 148 -11.17 6.29 -12.58
N ILE A 149 -10.27 7.28 -12.53
CA ILE A 149 -10.45 8.52 -11.75
C ILE A 149 -10.25 9.70 -12.71
N ASN A 150 -11.25 10.56 -12.85
CA ASN A 150 -11.17 11.77 -13.70
C ASN A 150 -10.61 11.52 -15.12
N ASN A 151 -11.15 10.56 -15.85
CA ASN A 151 -10.74 10.18 -17.21
C ASN A 151 -9.35 9.53 -17.35
N THR A 152 -8.64 9.24 -16.28
CA THR A 152 -7.35 8.52 -16.26
C THR A 152 -7.54 7.14 -15.63
N TYR A 153 -6.92 6.12 -16.20
CA TYR A 153 -6.89 4.77 -15.64
C TYR A 153 -5.67 4.56 -14.76
N TYR A 154 -5.90 3.95 -13.61
CA TYR A 154 -4.87 3.66 -12.60
C TYR A 154 -4.80 2.17 -12.29
N VAL A 155 -3.61 1.74 -11.98
CA VAL A 155 -3.30 0.40 -11.48
C VAL A 155 -2.35 0.48 -10.29
N ASP A 156 -2.05 -0.65 -9.66
CA ASP A 156 -1.20 -0.75 -8.48
C ASP A 156 0.10 0.06 -8.63
N GLY A 157 0.38 0.86 -7.63
CA GLY A 157 1.57 1.71 -7.61
C GLY A 157 2.88 0.94 -7.52
N GLY A 158 2.84 -0.31 -7.05
CA GLY A 158 4.00 -1.18 -6.94
C GLY A 158 4.71 -1.46 -8.26
N ILE A 159 4.03 -1.28 -9.40
CA ILE A 159 4.64 -1.42 -10.73
C ILE A 159 5.81 -0.44 -10.90
N LEU A 160 5.67 0.78 -10.42
CA LEU A 160 6.70 1.83 -10.58
C LEU A 160 7.37 2.23 -9.26
N MET A 161 6.72 2.03 -8.10
CA MET A 161 7.25 2.38 -6.79
C MET A 161 6.63 1.53 -5.69
N ASN A 162 7.20 0.36 -5.42
CA ASN A 162 6.67 -0.57 -4.40
C ASN A 162 7.09 -0.23 -2.96
N LEU A 163 7.98 0.72 -2.73
CA LEU A 163 8.36 1.24 -1.41
C LEU A 163 8.44 2.77 -1.49
N PRO A 164 7.37 3.52 -1.19
CA PRO A 164 7.29 4.95 -1.50
C PRO A 164 7.98 5.84 -0.46
N VAL A 165 9.31 5.79 -0.38
CA VAL A 165 10.15 6.65 0.47
C VAL A 165 10.29 8.05 -0.11
N SER A 166 10.59 8.16 -1.40
CA SER A 166 10.85 9.46 -2.06
C SER A 166 9.72 10.49 -1.92
N PRO A 167 8.41 10.11 -1.88
CA PRO A 167 7.35 11.10 -1.73
C PRO A 167 7.38 11.90 -0.43
N ILE A 168 8.00 11.36 0.64
CA ILE A 168 8.07 12.01 1.95
C ILE A 168 9.49 12.39 2.37
N ARG A 169 10.53 11.91 1.65
CA ARG A 169 11.93 12.04 2.07
C ARG A 169 12.35 13.47 2.39
N LYS A 170 11.95 14.42 1.56
CA LYS A 170 12.36 15.84 1.71
C LYS A 170 11.62 16.58 2.83
N GLU A 171 10.48 16.05 3.27
CA GLU A 171 9.66 16.66 4.31
C GLU A 171 9.99 16.10 5.72
N CYS A 172 10.74 14.99 5.80
CA CYS A 172 11.03 14.28 7.05
C CYS A 172 12.51 14.37 7.44
N GLU A 173 12.76 14.55 8.74
CA GLU A 173 14.09 14.40 9.31
C GLU A 173 14.54 12.93 9.19
N LYS A 174 13.68 12.00 9.62
CA LYS A 174 13.90 10.55 9.53
C LYS A 174 12.77 9.86 8.78
N VAL A 175 13.12 8.92 7.91
CA VAL A 175 12.17 8.02 7.25
C VAL A 175 12.47 6.58 7.60
N ILE A 176 11.48 5.91 8.18
CA ILE A 176 11.49 4.47 8.44
C ILE A 176 10.74 3.78 7.30
N ALA A 177 11.46 2.98 6.53
CA ALA A 177 10.88 2.19 5.45
C ALA A 177 10.53 0.79 5.95
N LEU A 178 9.28 0.39 5.77
CA LEU A 178 8.75 -0.93 6.12
C LEU A 178 8.54 -1.72 4.82
N ASN A 179 9.37 -2.73 4.58
CA ASN A 179 9.27 -3.60 3.40
C ASN A 179 8.84 -5.01 3.82
N VAL A 180 7.63 -5.39 3.49
CA VAL A 180 7.03 -6.69 3.85
C VAL A 180 7.06 -7.69 2.70
N ASP A 181 7.60 -7.32 1.57
CA ASP A 181 7.65 -8.17 0.37
C ASP A 181 9.08 -8.24 -0.22
N PRO A 182 10.12 -8.58 0.58
CA PRO A 182 11.45 -8.80 0.03
C PRO A 182 11.44 -10.02 -0.91
N LEU A 183 12.32 -9.98 -1.93
CA LEU A 183 12.44 -11.08 -2.87
C LEU A 183 13.01 -12.33 -2.18
N VAL A 184 12.25 -13.40 -2.24
CA VAL A 184 12.66 -14.73 -1.77
C VAL A 184 12.52 -15.74 -2.90
N ALA A 185 13.33 -16.79 -2.85
CA ALA A 185 13.10 -17.96 -3.70
C ALA A 185 11.76 -18.60 -3.31
N ASP A 186 10.92 -18.87 -4.29
CA ASP A 186 9.58 -19.42 -4.06
C ASP A 186 9.20 -20.38 -5.18
N GLU A 187 8.46 -21.42 -4.84
CA GLU A 187 7.87 -22.34 -5.81
C GLU A 187 6.59 -21.72 -6.36
N TYR A 188 6.41 -21.81 -7.66
CA TYR A 188 5.22 -21.30 -8.34
C TYR A 188 4.75 -22.25 -9.43
N SER A 189 3.45 -22.24 -9.73
CA SER A 189 2.87 -22.99 -10.83
C SER A 189 3.37 -22.47 -12.18
N LYS A 190 3.60 -23.37 -13.14
CA LYS A 190 4.12 -23.02 -14.48
C LYS A 190 3.02 -22.59 -15.48
N ASN A 191 1.84 -22.19 -15.00
CA ASN A 191 0.80 -21.60 -15.83
C ASN A 191 1.05 -20.10 -16.11
N VAL A 192 0.41 -19.56 -17.13
CA VAL A 192 0.61 -18.19 -17.61
C VAL A 192 0.37 -17.14 -16.52
N VAL A 193 -0.68 -17.29 -15.71
CA VAL A 193 -1.02 -16.34 -14.67
C VAL A 193 0.04 -16.34 -13.56
N SER A 194 0.46 -17.52 -13.10
CA SER A 194 1.48 -17.63 -12.04
C SER A 194 2.84 -17.11 -12.51
N ILE A 195 3.22 -17.36 -13.75
CA ILE A 195 4.45 -16.80 -14.37
C ILE A 195 4.36 -15.27 -14.43
N ALA A 196 3.24 -14.73 -14.88
CA ALA A 196 3.03 -13.29 -14.97
C ALA A 196 3.08 -12.62 -13.58
N LEU A 197 2.41 -13.19 -12.57
CA LEU A 197 2.45 -12.69 -11.19
C LEU A 197 3.87 -12.75 -10.60
N ARG A 198 4.64 -13.80 -10.90
CA ARG A 198 6.04 -13.89 -10.48
C ARG A 198 6.91 -12.83 -11.15
N ALA A 199 6.69 -12.57 -12.44
CA ALA A 199 7.38 -11.49 -13.16
C ALA A 199 7.02 -10.10 -12.59
N TYR A 200 5.78 -9.87 -12.22
CA TYR A 200 5.37 -8.65 -11.50
C TYR A 200 6.11 -8.47 -10.18
N HIS A 201 6.29 -9.54 -9.42
CA HIS A 201 7.05 -9.48 -8.18
C HIS A 201 8.51 -9.02 -8.43
N PHE A 202 9.15 -9.46 -9.52
CA PHE A 202 10.47 -8.98 -9.88
C PHE A 202 10.49 -7.48 -10.22
N ILE A 203 9.46 -6.98 -10.90
CA ILE A 203 9.30 -5.55 -11.21
C ILE A 203 9.20 -4.74 -9.91
N PHE A 204 8.39 -5.19 -8.95
CA PHE A 204 8.24 -4.55 -7.64
C PHE A 204 9.56 -4.48 -6.89
N GLN A 205 10.33 -5.58 -6.90
CA GLN A 205 11.62 -5.62 -6.24
C GLN A 205 12.67 -4.72 -6.91
N ALA A 206 12.71 -4.69 -8.23
CA ALA A 206 13.66 -3.86 -8.98
C ALA A 206 13.48 -2.37 -8.65
N ASN A 207 12.25 -1.88 -8.52
CA ASN A 207 12.01 -0.48 -8.19
C ASN A 207 12.10 -0.15 -6.68
N THR A 208 12.14 -1.17 -5.83
CA THR A 208 12.31 -1.00 -4.37
C THR A 208 13.76 -0.66 -4.00
N LEU A 209 14.74 -1.17 -4.73
CA LEU A 209 16.16 -0.98 -4.41
C LEU A 209 16.59 0.50 -4.26
N PRO A 210 16.29 1.42 -5.19
CA PRO A 210 16.67 2.82 -5.03
C PRO A 210 15.96 3.49 -3.85
N GLN A 211 14.77 3.04 -3.48
CA GLN A 211 14.01 3.58 -2.36
C GLN A 211 14.61 3.17 -1.00
N LYS A 212 15.12 1.94 -0.90
CA LYS A 212 15.81 1.46 0.32
C LYS A 212 17.02 2.34 0.66
N GLY A 213 17.78 2.76 -0.35
CA GLY A 213 19.00 3.54 -0.18
C GLY A 213 18.79 4.97 0.36
N ILE A 214 17.57 5.49 0.31
CA ILE A 214 17.25 6.85 0.77
C ILE A 214 16.46 6.90 2.10
N ALA A 215 16.14 5.75 2.67
CA ALA A 215 15.56 5.64 4.01
C ALA A 215 16.65 5.72 5.08
N ASP A 216 16.32 6.26 6.25
CA ASP A 216 17.24 6.28 7.40
C ASP A 216 17.26 4.92 8.12
N LEU A 217 16.12 4.24 8.16
CA LEU A 217 15.97 2.90 8.72
C LEU A 217 15.12 2.05 7.78
N LEU A 218 15.56 0.84 7.49
CA LEU A 218 14.82 -0.17 6.75
C LEU A 218 14.51 -1.35 7.66
N ILE A 219 13.23 -1.67 7.76
CA ILE A 219 12.74 -2.88 8.44
C ILE A 219 12.14 -3.79 7.38
N GLU A 220 12.67 -5.01 7.26
CA GLU A 220 12.19 -6.02 6.31
C GLU A 220 11.59 -7.22 7.04
N SER A 221 10.45 -7.69 6.56
CA SER A 221 9.81 -8.91 7.05
C SER A 221 9.84 -9.99 5.98
N TYR A 222 10.50 -11.10 6.28
CA TYR A 222 10.68 -12.26 5.38
C TYR A 222 9.62 -13.33 5.67
N LEU A 223 8.35 -13.02 5.41
CA LEU A 223 7.26 -13.98 5.56
C LEU A 223 7.14 -14.82 4.29
N SER A 224 7.10 -16.14 4.45
CA SER A 224 6.66 -17.04 3.39
C SER A 224 5.14 -17.20 3.45
N LEU A 225 4.48 -17.39 2.29
CA LEU A 225 3.04 -17.64 2.21
C LEU A 225 2.61 -18.96 2.92
N ILE A 226 3.57 -19.81 3.29
CA ILE A 226 3.33 -21.05 4.05
C ILE A 226 2.97 -20.74 5.52
N HIS A 227 3.25 -19.52 5.99
CA HIS A 227 3.01 -19.11 7.39
C HIS A 227 1.81 -18.17 7.56
N ILE A 228 1.03 -17.96 6.52
CA ILE A 228 -0.20 -17.19 6.48
C ILE A 228 -1.36 -18.12 6.07
#